data_66b034e8d670142a0c7943050843cb51
#
_entry.id   66b034e8d670142a0c7943050843cb51
#
_cell.length_a   1.000
_cell.length_b   1.000
_cell.length_c   1.000
_cell.angle_alpha   90.00
_cell.angle_beta   90.00
_cell.angle_gamma   90.00
#
_symmetry.space_group_name_H-M   'P 1'
#
loop_
_entity.id
_entity.type
_entity.pdbx_description
1 polymer ?
#
loop_
_entity_poly.entity_id
_entity_poly.type
_entity_poly.pdbx_seq_one_letter_code
_entity_poly.pdbx_strand_id
1 'polypeptide(L)'
;LSMLLRPVCAPMAAMTVTAHVAVAICRALEVFGVQPKIKWTNDLVLGTKKLCGILTELTVEAETGTVDSIVAGIGVNVRQRPEDFPPELRTIAGSVRSETGLEISRARLAAEMVRALDQMYLDWQRDPRAYLDDYRARCITVGRPVRVVRGELVRTGFAEAVDDDFALVVRWPDGARETVTGGDVSVRGLFGYLD
;
A
#
# COMPACT_ATOMS: atom_id res chain seq x y z
N LEU A 1 -0.68 -12.37 7.11
CA LEU A 1 -0.21 -11.90 8.39
C LEU A 1 -1.08 -10.73 8.81
N SER A 2 -1.44 -10.65 10.11
CA SER A 2 -2.08 -9.48 10.68
C SER A 2 -1.27 -8.98 11.87
N MET A 3 -1.20 -7.66 12.03
CA MET A 3 -0.50 -6.99 13.13
C MET A 3 -1.47 -6.06 13.84
N LEU A 4 -1.55 -6.17 15.17
CA LEU A 4 -2.30 -5.26 16.02
C LEU A 4 -1.34 -4.23 16.62
N LEU A 5 -1.66 -2.95 16.44
CA LEU A 5 -0.94 -1.82 17.00
C LEU A 5 -1.84 -1.06 18.00
N ARG A 6 -1.25 -0.54 19.03
CA ARG A 6 -1.91 0.34 20.03
C ARG A 6 -1.10 1.63 20.20
N PRO A 7 -1.15 2.52 19.20
CA PRO A 7 -0.40 3.77 19.28
C PRO A 7 -1.14 4.79 20.13
N VAL A 8 -0.37 5.68 20.74
CA VAL A 8 -0.92 6.91 21.34
C VAL A 8 -0.81 8.02 20.31
N CYS A 9 -1.81 8.16 19.46
CA CYS A 9 -1.81 9.18 18.41
C CYS A 9 -3.23 9.66 18.07
N ALA A 10 -3.31 10.80 17.40
CA ALA A 10 -4.56 11.29 16.81
C ALA A 10 -4.96 10.44 15.58
N PRO A 11 -6.26 10.30 15.27
CA PRO A 11 -6.74 9.53 14.12
C PRO A 11 -6.10 9.93 12.77
N MET A 12 -5.82 11.21 12.57
CA MET A 12 -5.16 11.70 11.35
C MET A 12 -3.75 11.12 11.18
N ALA A 13 -2.97 11.01 12.26
CA ALA A 13 -1.65 10.39 12.20
C ALA A 13 -1.75 8.88 11.89
N ALA A 14 -2.79 8.22 12.40
CA ALA A 14 -3.02 6.81 12.14
C ALA A 14 -3.28 6.49 10.65
N MET A 15 -3.80 7.45 9.88
CA MET A 15 -4.05 7.26 8.44
C MET A 15 -2.77 6.99 7.63
N THR A 16 -1.61 7.44 8.11
CA THR A 16 -0.33 7.25 7.42
C THR A 16 0.24 5.83 7.58
N VAL A 17 -0.25 5.06 8.56
CA VAL A 17 0.31 3.74 8.89
C VAL A 17 0.29 2.76 7.72
N THR A 18 -0.73 2.82 6.87
CA THR A 18 -0.85 1.97 5.69
C THR A 18 0.35 2.13 4.75
N ALA A 19 0.78 3.37 4.51
CA ALA A 19 1.94 3.66 3.66
C ALA A 19 3.25 3.18 4.32
N HIS A 20 3.40 3.33 5.63
CA HIS A 20 4.55 2.82 6.37
C HIS A 20 4.64 1.29 6.31
N VAL A 21 3.51 0.61 6.51
CA VAL A 21 3.41 -0.85 6.34
C VAL A 21 3.83 -1.25 4.92
N ALA A 22 3.36 -0.55 3.88
CA ALA A 22 3.72 -0.85 2.51
C ALA A 22 5.24 -0.80 2.27
N VAL A 23 5.91 0.23 2.78
CA VAL A 23 7.39 0.35 2.71
C VAL A 23 8.08 -0.77 3.50
N ALA A 24 7.60 -1.07 4.72
CA ALA A 24 8.17 -2.14 5.54
C ALA A 24 8.11 -3.50 4.82
N ILE A 25 6.99 -3.80 4.17
CA ILE A 25 6.85 -5.05 3.41
C ILE A 25 7.71 -5.05 2.15
N CYS A 26 7.90 -3.90 1.46
CA CYS A 26 8.88 -3.80 0.39
C CYS A 26 10.29 -4.16 0.89
N ARG A 27 10.73 -3.58 2.00
CA ARG A 27 12.05 -3.85 2.61
C ARG A 27 12.21 -5.33 3.00
N ALA A 28 11.16 -5.95 3.56
CA ALA A 28 11.18 -7.37 3.89
C ALA A 28 11.34 -8.28 2.66
N LEU A 29 10.73 -7.91 1.54
CA LEU A 29 10.87 -8.64 0.27
C LEU A 29 12.23 -8.44 -0.37
N GLU A 30 12.84 -7.26 -0.23
CA GLU A 30 14.18 -6.95 -0.73
C GLU A 30 15.28 -7.83 -0.12
N VAL A 31 15.11 -8.32 1.10
CA VAL A 31 16.02 -9.31 1.71
C VAL A 31 16.14 -10.59 0.86
N PHE A 32 15.13 -10.87 0.05
CA PHE A 32 15.09 -12.02 -0.86
C PHE A 32 15.41 -11.65 -2.32
N GLY A 33 15.85 -10.41 -2.57
CA GLY A 33 16.14 -9.91 -3.93
C GLY A 33 14.90 -9.51 -4.74
N VAL A 34 13.72 -9.44 -4.10
CA VAL A 34 12.47 -9.01 -4.74
C VAL A 34 12.29 -7.52 -4.52
N GLN A 35 12.14 -6.73 -5.58
CA GLN A 35 12.03 -5.27 -5.53
C GLN A 35 10.63 -4.79 -5.96
N PRO A 36 9.63 -4.90 -5.10
CA PRO A 36 8.28 -4.44 -5.42
C PRO A 36 8.22 -2.91 -5.46
N LYS A 37 7.22 -2.41 -6.18
CA LYS A 37 6.83 -1.01 -6.20
C LYS A 37 5.48 -0.86 -5.50
N ILE A 38 5.12 0.37 -5.15
CA ILE A 38 3.88 0.68 -4.47
C ILE A 38 2.92 1.32 -5.47
N LYS A 39 1.78 0.70 -5.67
CA LYS A 39 0.63 1.35 -6.27
C LYS A 39 -0.16 1.99 -5.15
N TRP A 40 -0.29 3.30 -5.20
CA TRP A 40 -1.00 4.08 -4.19
C TRP A 40 -2.41 3.52 -3.98
N THR A 41 -2.85 3.21 -2.78
CA THR A 41 -2.26 3.55 -1.46
C THR A 41 -1.47 2.37 -0.88
N ASN A 42 -1.93 1.16 -1.09
CA ASN A 42 -1.77 -0.01 -0.23
C ASN A 42 -1.45 -1.31 -1.00
N ASP A 43 -1.23 -1.23 -2.31
CA ASP A 43 -0.91 -2.40 -3.11
C ASP A 43 0.56 -2.45 -3.48
N LEU A 44 1.21 -3.59 -3.25
CA LEU A 44 2.54 -3.83 -3.79
C LEU A 44 2.44 -4.57 -5.11
N VAL A 45 3.22 -4.13 -6.06
CA VAL A 45 3.23 -4.66 -7.42
C VAL A 45 4.65 -5.04 -7.85
N LEU A 46 4.73 -6.06 -8.68
CA LEU A 46 5.95 -6.46 -9.34
C LEU A 46 5.66 -6.56 -10.84
N GLY A 47 6.39 -5.77 -11.64
CA GLY A 47 5.98 -5.55 -13.04
C GLY A 47 4.57 -4.94 -13.09
N THR A 48 3.64 -5.62 -13.77
CA THR A 48 2.24 -5.20 -13.90
C THR A 48 1.29 -5.94 -12.95
N LYS A 49 1.81 -6.83 -12.09
CA LYS A 49 1.02 -7.75 -11.27
C LYS A 49 0.97 -7.31 -9.81
N LYS A 50 -0.22 -7.39 -9.21
CA LYS A 50 -0.39 -7.23 -7.76
C LYS A 50 0.20 -8.40 -7.02
N LEU A 51 1.19 -8.12 -6.19
CA LEU A 51 1.90 -9.07 -5.35
C LEU A 51 1.34 -9.14 -3.92
N CYS A 52 0.95 -7.98 -3.39
CA CYS A 52 0.49 -7.84 -2.01
C CYS A 52 -0.62 -6.81 -1.93
N GLY A 53 -1.59 -7.05 -1.05
CA GLY A 53 -2.57 -6.09 -0.60
C GLY A 53 -2.43 -5.86 0.90
N ILE A 54 -2.62 -4.62 1.33
CA ILE A 54 -2.59 -4.21 2.73
C ILE A 54 -3.94 -3.59 3.05
N LEU A 55 -4.55 -4.02 4.15
CA LEU A 55 -5.78 -3.45 4.68
C LEU A 55 -5.52 -3.00 6.11
N THR A 56 -5.81 -1.75 6.42
CA THR A 56 -5.74 -1.24 7.79
C THR A 56 -7.12 -0.86 8.29
N GLU A 57 -7.44 -1.35 9.46
CA GLU A 57 -8.69 -1.08 10.16
C GLU A 57 -8.36 -0.31 11.44
N LEU A 58 -9.08 0.79 11.65
CA LEU A 58 -8.86 1.71 12.76
C LEU A 58 -10.07 1.64 13.72
N THR A 59 -9.78 1.44 15.00
CA THR A 59 -10.77 1.59 16.07
C THR A 59 -10.46 2.86 16.86
N VAL A 60 -11.48 3.71 17.02
CA VAL A 60 -11.40 4.97 17.78
C VAL A 60 -12.28 4.83 19.01
N GLU A 61 -11.77 5.24 20.16
CA GLU A 61 -12.52 5.31 21.38
C GLU A 61 -13.54 6.47 21.33
N ALA A 62 -14.80 6.16 21.50
CA ALA A 62 -15.89 7.12 21.28
C ALA A 62 -15.89 8.30 22.27
N GLU A 63 -15.41 8.09 23.52
CA GLU A 63 -15.41 9.12 24.56
C GLU A 63 -14.27 10.11 24.41
N THR A 64 -13.08 9.64 24.03
CA THR A 64 -11.86 10.46 23.95
C THR A 64 -11.54 10.91 22.52
N GLY A 65 -12.07 10.23 21.52
CA GLY A 65 -11.73 10.45 20.12
C GLY A 65 -10.30 10.00 19.77
N THR A 66 -9.63 9.26 20.66
CA THR A 66 -8.27 8.75 20.43
C THR A 66 -8.29 7.39 19.75
N VAL A 67 -7.18 7.02 19.12
CA VAL A 67 -7.01 5.69 18.52
C VAL A 67 -6.87 4.65 19.61
N ASP A 68 -7.78 3.67 19.65
CA ASP A 68 -7.66 2.50 20.50
C ASP A 68 -6.70 1.48 19.89
N SER A 69 -6.94 1.15 18.64
CA SER A 69 -6.13 0.15 17.96
C SER A 69 -6.16 0.29 16.44
N ILE A 70 -5.11 -0.22 15.79
CA ILE A 70 -5.01 -0.37 14.35
C ILE A 70 -4.68 -1.83 14.05
N VAL A 71 -5.47 -2.46 13.19
CA VAL A 71 -5.17 -3.79 12.66
C VAL A 71 -4.67 -3.64 11.22
N ALA A 72 -3.44 -4.05 10.96
CA ALA A 72 -2.89 -4.12 9.62
C ALA A 72 -2.92 -5.57 9.10
N GLY A 73 -3.82 -5.86 8.18
CA GLY A 73 -3.88 -7.12 7.44
C GLY A 73 -3.00 -7.06 6.20
N ILE A 74 -2.09 -8.02 6.04
CA ILE A 74 -1.07 -8.03 4.99
C ILE A 74 -1.12 -9.37 4.25
N GLY A 75 -1.51 -9.35 3.00
CA GLY A 75 -1.61 -10.53 2.14
C GLY A 75 -0.54 -10.53 1.04
N VAL A 76 0.52 -11.35 1.18
CA VAL A 76 1.56 -11.50 0.16
C VAL A 76 1.36 -12.79 -0.61
N ASN A 77 1.27 -12.71 -1.93
CA ASN A 77 1.28 -13.86 -2.82
C ASN A 77 2.73 -14.36 -2.98
N VAL A 78 3.04 -15.54 -2.48
CA VAL A 78 4.42 -16.04 -2.43
C VAL A 78 4.67 -17.14 -3.46
N ARG A 79 3.85 -18.20 -3.46
CA ARG A 79 4.10 -19.42 -4.24
C ARG A 79 3.01 -19.77 -5.24
N GLN A 80 1.95 -18.96 -5.30
CA GLN A 80 0.84 -19.19 -6.22
C GLN A 80 1.35 -19.24 -7.66
N ARG A 81 0.78 -20.17 -8.43
CA ARG A 81 0.95 -20.22 -9.88
C ARG A 81 -0.17 -19.42 -10.53
N PRO A 82 -0.06 -19.02 -11.80
CA PRO A 82 -1.14 -18.31 -12.49
C PRO A 82 -2.49 -19.05 -12.45
N GLU A 83 -2.46 -20.38 -12.53
CA GLU A 83 -3.66 -21.24 -12.46
C GLU A 83 -4.31 -21.31 -11.07
N ASP A 84 -3.58 -20.98 -10.00
CA ASP A 84 -4.10 -20.94 -8.63
C ASP A 84 -4.98 -19.71 -8.37
N PHE A 85 -4.90 -18.69 -9.26
CA PHE A 85 -5.77 -17.52 -9.19
C PHE A 85 -7.07 -17.75 -9.98
N PRO A 86 -8.19 -17.17 -9.50
CA PRO A 86 -9.43 -17.10 -10.29
C PRO A 86 -9.15 -16.55 -11.70
N PRO A 87 -9.84 -17.02 -12.74
CA PRO A 87 -9.57 -16.61 -14.13
C PRO A 87 -9.51 -15.10 -14.35
N GLU A 88 -10.41 -14.35 -13.71
CA GLU A 88 -10.51 -12.90 -13.77
C GLU A 88 -9.32 -12.16 -13.12
N LEU A 89 -8.61 -12.82 -12.21
CA LEU A 89 -7.45 -12.24 -11.51
C LEU A 89 -6.11 -12.61 -12.15
N ARG A 90 -6.05 -13.59 -13.06
CA ARG A 90 -4.78 -14.08 -13.64
C ARG A 90 -4.00 -13.03 -14.40
N THR A 91 -4.69 -12.03 -14.93
CA THR A 91 -4.07 -10.91 -15.65
C THR A 91 -3.52 -9.82 -14.73
N ILE A 92 -4.02 -9.72 -13.51
CA ILE A 92 -3.73 -8.61 -12.58
C ILE A 92 -3.03 -9.06 -11.28
N ALA A 93 -3.12 -10.34 -10.89
CA ALA A 93 -2.46 -10.89 -9.72
C ALA A 93 -1.22 -11.69 -10.12
N GLY A 94 -0.18 -11.61 -9.29
CA GLY A 94 1.03 -12.39 -9.40
C GLY A 94 1.54 -12.82 -8.03
N SER A 95 2.56 -13.64 -8.00
CA SER A 95 3.26 -14.06 -6.79
C SER A 95 4.77 -13.83 -6.94
N VAL A 96 5.50 -13.91 -5.83
CA VAL A 96 6.98 -13.89 -5.92
C VAL A 96 7.46 -14.95 -6.90
N ARG A 97 6.94 -16.16 -6.77
CA ARG A 97 7.34 -17.27 -7.66
C ARG A 97 6.99 -17.02 -9.12
N SER A 98 5.75 -16.59 -9.42
CA SER A 98 5.33 -16.43 -10.82
C SER A 98 6.06 -15.29 -11.54
N GLU A 99 6.44 -14.22 -10.80
CA GLU A 99 7.05 -13.03 -11.42
C GLU A 99 8.58 -13.05 -11.40
N THR A 100 9.21 -13.84 -10.53
CA THR A 100 10.68 -13.87 -10.39
C THR A 100 11.30 -15.23 -10.57
N GLY A 101 10.52 -16.30 -10.51
CA GLY A 101 11.02 -17.67 -10.46
C GLY A 101 11.62 -18.08 -9.10
N LEU A 102 11.71 -17.15 -8.14
CA LEU A 102 12.30 -17.41 -6.83
C LEU A 102 11.38 -18.26 -5.95
N GLU A 103 11.94 -19.27 -5.32
CA GLU A 103 11.26 -20.05 -4.30
C GLU A 103 11.70 -19.60 -2.90
N ILE A 104 10.94 -18.72 -2.29
CA ILE A 104 11.24 -18.26 -0.94
C ILE A 104 10.42 -19.03 0.11
N SER A 105 11.00 -19.16 1.30
CA SER A 105 10.31 -19.75 2.45
C SER A 105 9.30 -18.77 3.01
N ARG A 106 8.02 -19.15 3.10
CA ARG A 106 6.98 -18.33 3.74
C ARG A 106 7.29 -18.01 5.20
N ALA A 107 7.88 -18.97 5.93
CA ALA A 107 8.26 -18.78 7.32
C ALA A 107 9.39 -17.74 7.45
N ARG A 108 10.42 -17.79 6.59
CA ARG A 108 11.48 -16.78 6.57
C ARG A 108 10.95 -15.42 6.16
N LEU A 109 10.09 -15.36 5.15
CA LEU A 109 9.45 -14.10 4.77
C LEU A 109 8.63 -13.53 5.92
N ALA A 110 7.83 -14.34 6.60
CA ALA A 110 7.05 -13.89 7.75
C ALA A 110 7.95 -13.33 8.87
N ALA A 111 9.09 -13.96 9.15
CA ALA A 111 10.05 -13.45 10.12
C ALA A 111 10.65 -12.09 9.71
N GLU A 112 11.03 -11.91 8.42
CA GLU A 112 11.52 -10.62 7.94
C GLU A 112 10.43 -9.55 7.93
N MET A 113 9.19 -9.92 7.60
CA MET A 113 8.04 -9.00 7.70
C MET A 113 7.84 -8.53 9.15
N VAL A 114 7.88 -9.44 10.13
CA VAL A 114 7.76 -9.06 11.55
C VAL A 114 8.86 -8.10 11.96
N ARG A 115 10.13 -8.39 11.62
CA ARG A 115 11.26 -7.49 11.93
C ARG A 115 11.09 -6.11 11.30
N ALA A 116 10.69 -6.06 10.03
CA ALA A 116 10.49 -4.81 9.31
C ALA A 116 9.32 -4.01 9.90
N LEU A 117 8.25 -4.68 10.32
CA LEU A 117 7.08 -4.06 10.94
C LEU A 117 7.37 -3.55 12.37
N ASP A 118 8.16 -4.29 13.15
CA ASP A 118 8.60 -3.83 14.48
C ASP A 118 9.44 -2.55 14.36
N GLN A 119 10.41 -2.53 13.43
CA GLN A 119 11.22 -1.34 13.19
C GLN A 119 10.37 -0.18 12.67
N MET A 120 9.47 -0.46 11.72
CA MET A 120 8.53 0.53 11.18
C MET A 120 7.69 1.17 12.29
N TYR A 121 7.17 0.37 13.22
CA TYR A 121 6.34 0.89 14.32
C TYR A 121 7.12 1.84 15.23
N LEU A 122 8.35 1.50 15.56
CA LEU A 122 9.25 2.36 16.36
C LEU A 122 9.57 3.68 15.62
N ASP A 123 9.86 3.60 14.33
CA ASP A 123 10.20 4.77 13.52
C ASP A 123 8.98 5.69 13.33
N TRP A 124 7.82 5.11 13.03
CA TRP A 124 6.56 5.84 12.86
C TRP A 124 6.12 6.57 14.13
N GLN A 125 6.30 5.97 15.31
CA GLN A 125 5.99 6.63 16.58
C GLN A 125 6.90 7.83 16.86
N ARG A 126 8.13 7.85 16.35
CA ARG A 126 9.09 8.95 16.49
C ARG A 126 8.82 10.05 15.46
N ASP A 127 8.54 9.66 14.24
CA ASP A 127 8.30 10.54 13.11
C ASP A 127 7.25 9.93 12.16
N PRO A 128 6.03 10.48 12.12
CA PRO A 128 4.99 10.02 11.19
C PRO A 128 5.35 10.15 9.70
N ARG A 129 6.48 10.78 9.37
CA ARG A 129 7.00 10.94 8.00
C ARG A 129 8.27 10.14 7.74
N ALA A 130 8.73 9.33 8.68
CA ALA A 130 10.00 8.60 8.59
C ALA A 130 10.18 7.80 7.28
N TYR A 131 9.08 7.36 6.65
CA TYR A 131 9.12 6.53 5.44
C TYR A 131 8.61 7.27 4.19
N LEU A 132 8.38 8.56 4.25
CA LEU A 132 7.77 9.33 3.16
C LEU A 132 8.61 9.32 1.89
N ASP A 133 9.91 9.58 2.00
CA ASP A 133 10.80 9.62 0.83
C ASP A 133 10.95 8.24 0.19
N ASP A 134 11.04 7.18 1.01
CA ASP A 134 11.10 5.80 0.50
C ASP A 134 9.77 5.40 -0.16
N TYR A 135 8.63 5.80 0.40
CA TYR A 135 7.33 5.61 -0.21
C TYR A 135 7.22 6.32 -1.57
N ARG A 136 7.61 7.60 -1.63
CA ARG A 136 7.62 8.38 -2.88
C ARG A 136 8.50 7.76 -3.96
N ALA A 137 9.69 7.30 -3.60
CA ALA A 137 10.62 6.65 -4.52
C ALA A 137 10.09 5.32 -5.08
N ARG A 138 9.19 4.65 -4.34
CA ARG A 138 8.58 3.39 -4.75
C ARG A 138 7.23 3.57 -5.44
N CYS A 139 6.58 4.73 -5.28
CA CYS A 139 5.23 4.96 -5.75
C CYS A 139 5.17 5.08 -7.27
N ILE A 140 4.60 4.07 -7.93
CA ILE A 140 4.47 4.07 -9.40
C ILE A 140 3.19 4.75 -9.89
N THR A 141 2.30 5.18 -9.01
CA THR A 141 1.07 5.89 -9.38
C THR A 141 1.36 7.31 -9.83
N VAL A 142 2.37 7.95 -9.24
CA VAL A 142 2.80 9.30 -9.61
C VAL A 142 3.34 9.33 -11.04
N GLY A 143 3.01 10.40 -11.77
CA GLY A 143 3.39 10.58 -13.16
C GLY A 143 2.49 9.83 -14.16
N ARG A 144 1.31 9.37 -13.72
CA ARG A 144 0.39 8.58 -14.57
C ARG A 144 -1.04 9.14 -14.58
N PRO A 145 -1.79 8.89 -15.66
CA PRO A 145 -3.23 9.08 -15.66
C PRO A 145 -3.88 8.11 -14.65
N VAL A 146 -4.87 8.60 -13.92
CA VAL A 146 -5.58 7.82 -12.90
C VAL A 146 -7.09 8.05 -12.99
N ARG A 147 -7.86 7.03 -12.61
CA ARG A 147 -9.29 7.14 -12.33
C ARG A 147 -9.50 7.16 -10.84
N VAL A 148 -10.15 8.21 -10.35
CA VAL A 148 -10.59 8.32 -8.96
C VAL A 148 -12.07 7.97 -8.91
N VAL A 149 -12.40 6.96 -8.09
CA VAL A 149 -13.76 6.42 -7.97
C VAL A 149 -14.25 6.71 -6.54
N ARG A 150 -15.36 7.43 -6.44
CA ARG A 150 -16.07 7.74 -5.18
C ARG A 150 -17.54 7.37 -5.33
N GLY A 151 -17.92 6.19 -4.82
CA GLY A 151 -19.24 5.64 -5.10
C GLY A 151 -19.45 5.46 -6.61
N GLU A 152 -20.49 6.08 -7.15
CA GLU A 152 -20.78 6.06 -8.60
C GLU A 152 -20.00 7.11 -9.40
N LEU A 153 -19.40 8.10 -8.73
CA LEU A 153 -18.66 9.14 -9.40
C LEU A 153 -17.27 8.64 -9.81
N VAL A 154 -17.00 8.69 -11.11
CA VAL A 154 -15.68 8.35 -11.68
C VAL A 154 -15.13 9.58 -12.39
N ARG A 155 -13.94 10.04 -11.96
CA ARG A 155 -13.21 11.14 -12.60
C ARG A 155 -11.85 10.66 -13.05
N THR A 156 -11.40 11.12 -14.21
CA THR A 156 -10.05 10.87 -14.72
C THR A 156 -9.18 12.10 -14.52
N GLY A 157 -7.99 11.91 -14.00
CA GLY A 157 -7.00 12.96 -13.75
C GLY A 157 -5.58 12.45 -13.92
N PHE A 158 -4.62 13.26 -13.54
CA PHE A 158 -3.19 12.93 -13.57
C PHE A 158 -2.62 12.99 -12.16
N ALA A 159 -1.99 11.92 -11.70
CA ALA A 159 -1.34 11.85 -10.40
C ALA A 159 -0.01 12.64 -10.44
N GLU A 160 0.07 13.77 -9.78
CA GLU A 160 1.25 14.65 -9.81
C GLU A 160 2.26 14.33 -8.72
N ALA A 161 1.79 14.01 -7.53
CA ALA A 161 2.67 13.80 -6.37
C ALA A 161 1.99 12.97 -5.28
N VAL A 162 2.77 12.53 -4.32
CA VAL A 162 2.33 12.14 -2.97
C VAL A 162 2.73 13.27 -2.03
N ASP A 163 1.78 13.83 -1.29
CA ASP A 163 2.04 14.92 -0.34
C ASP A 163 2.70 14.43 0.95
N ASP A 164 2.87 15.34 1.92
CA ASP A 164 3.55 15.03 3.19
C ASP A 164 2.72 14.18 4.15
N ASP A 165 1.45 13.98 3.86
CA ASP A 165 0.53 13.12 4.60
C ASP A 165 0.21 11.82 3.82
N PHE A 166 1.05 11.45 2.84
CA PHE A 166 0.93 10.30 1.94
C PHE A 166 -0.33 10.29 1.07
N ALA A 167 -1.05 11.39 0.99
CA ALA A 167 -2.20 11.51 0.10
C ALA A 167 -1.76 11.77 -1.36
N LEU A 168 -2.60 11.36 -2.31
CA LEU A 168 -2.30 11.52 -3.73
C LEU A 168 -2.79 12.87 -4.23
N VAL A 169 -1.90 13.69 -4.76
CA VAL A 169 -2.25 14.94 -5.43
C VAL A 169 -2.62 14.64 -6.88
N VAL A 170 -3.86 14.90 -7.25
CA VAL A 170 -4.38 14.66 -8.60
C VAL A 170 -4.71 16.00 -9.27
N ARG A 171 -4.22 16.20 -10.47
CA ARG A 171 -4.61 17.32 -11.33
C ARG A 171 -5.69 16.86 -12.29
N TRP A 172 -6.79 17.60 -12.30
CA TRP A 172 -7.93 17.36 -13.18
C TRP A 172 -7.75 18.02 -14.55
N PRO A 173 -8.55 17.64 -15.57
CA PRO A 173 -8.46 18.23 -16.92
C PRO A 173 -8.70 19.73 -16.98
N ASP A 174 -9.44 20.29 -16.03
CA ASP A 174 -9.70 21.73 -15.88
C ASP A 174 -8.52 22.49 -15.23
N GLY A 175 -7.43 21.80 -14.88
CA GLY A 175 -6.26 22.34 -14.20
C GLY A 175 -6.36 22.40 -12.69
N ALA A 176 -7.52 22.15 -12.10
CA ALA A 176 -7.69 22.09 -10.66
C ALA A 176 -6.89 20.94 -10.03
N ARG A 177 -6.37 21.15 -8.83
CA ARG A 177 -5.69 20.14 -8.03
C ARG A 177 -6.56 19.72 -6.85
N GLU A 178 -6.54 18.44 -6.57
CA GLU A 178 -7.25 17.87 -5.42
C GLU A 178 -6.35 16.86 -4.71
N THR A 179 -6.36 16.90 -3.38
CA THR A 179 -5.71 15.89 -2.55
C THR A 179 -6.68 14.75 -2.31
N VAL A 180 -6.33 13.57 -2.78
CA VAL A 180 -7.10 12.34 -2.62
C VAL A 180 -6.52 11.56 -1.46
N THR A 181 -7.32 11.36 -0.41
CA THR A 181 -6.96 10.56 0.76
C THR A 181 -7.49 9.13 0.62
N GLY A 182 -6.96 8.18 1.37
CA GLY A 182 -7.49 6.83 1.45
C GLY A 182 -8.92 6.79 2.02
N GLY A 183 -9.53 5.61 2.07
CA GLY A 183 -10.91 5.38 2.54
C GLY A 183 -11.80 4.93 1.38
N ASP A 184 -12.91 5.60 1.14
CA ASP A 184 -13.89 5.21 0.10
C ASP A 184 -13.46 5.51 -1.35
N VAL A 185 -12.17 5.78 -1.55
CA VAL A 185 -11.62 6.15 -2.86
C VAL A 185 -10.78 5.01 -3.44
N SER A 186 -11.10 4.62 -4.66
CA SER A 186 -10.30 3.67 -5.44
C SER A 186 -9.59 4.39 -6.58
N VAL A 187 -8.26 4.33 -6.61
CA VAL A 187 -7.45 4.83 -7.72
C VAL A 187 -7.01 3.66 -8.58
N ARG A 188 -7.35 3.70 -9.86
CA ARG A 188 -7.00 2.64 -10.82
C ARG A 188 -6.35 3.25 -12.05
N GLY A 189 -5.41 2.55 -12.66
CA GLY A 189 -4.91 2.86 -13.99
C GLY A 189 -6.06 2.88 -15.02
N LEU A 190 -5.88 3.61 -16.12
CA LEU A 190 -6.93 3.76 -17.13
C LEU A 190 -7.22 2.46 -17.90
N PHE A 191 -6.20 1.60 -18.06
CA PHE A 191 -6.27 0.39 -18.89
C PHE A 191 -6.14 -0.90 -18.07
N GLY A 192 -6.34 -0.88 -16.78
CA GLY A 192 -6.21 -2.05 -15.93
C GLY A 192 -5.48 -1.77 -14.63
N TYR A 193 -4.67 -2.74 -14.17
CA TYR A 193 -4.01 -2.59 -12.89
C TYR A 193 -2.78 -1.67 -12.97
N LEU A 194 -2.07 -1.67 -14.10
CA LEU A 194 -0.83 -0.92 -14.33
C LEU A 194 -0.54 -0.64 -15.81
N ASP A 195 -1.51 -0.44 -16.64
CA ASP A 195 -1.29 -0.12 -18.05
C ASP A 195 -0.88 1.34 -18.22
#